data_325eef3d044534ecee9701a4e005dee5
#
_entry.id   325eef3d044534ecee9701a4e005dee5
#
_cell.length_a   1.000
_cell.length_b   1.000
_cell.length_c   1.000
_cell.angle_alpha   90.00
_cell.angle_beta   90.00
_cell.angle_gamma   90.00
#
_symmetry.space_group_name_H-M   'P 1'
#
loop_
_entity.id
_entity.type
_entity.pdbx_description
1 polymer ?
#
loop_
_entity_poly.entity_id
_entity_poly.type
_entity_poly.pdbx_seq_one_letter_code
_entity_poly.pdbx_strand_id
1 'polypeptide(L)'
;MDMTAGRNYQIKHEVEVPASVIERLKNCSSGSLTTELFKKGLRQCFLVGLKPMNSNAAIFAGEAFTLRMIPAREDLDTIETLKPYPNPHNLQWEAVENIGKGQVLVIDSRNDPRAASAGAMLPTRMKMRGAAAIVTDGSFRDGQELAKLEFPAYGQMVVASTRLSYHRVADLQVPIACAGVAVYPGDILVGDGDGITVIPRHLAAEMADLCERRDELEKYLSYRVGAGEPLYGVYPPTDATRADFAAWKAAGAKPEDAPHIRAEK
;
A
#
# COMPACT_ATOMS: atom_id res chain seq x y z
N MET A 1 8.65 38.32 4.21
CA MET A 1 9.26 37.00 4.00
C MET A 1 8.13 36.07 3.56
N ASP A 2 8.18 35.61 2.34
CA ASP A 2 7.19 34.64 1.83
C ASP A 2 7.43 33.29 2.53
N MET A 3 6.62 32.99 3.55
CA MET A 3 6.68 31.74 4.32
C MET A 3 5.91 30.60 3.63
N THR A 4 5.45 30.81 2.41
CA THR A 4 4.76 29.77 1.60
C THR A 4 5.73 28.91 0.77
N ALA A 5 7.02 29.26 0.74
CA ALA A 5 8.05 28.40 0.17
C ALA A 5 8.29 27.20 1.12
N GLY A 6 7.40 26.23 1.06
CA GLY A 6 7.52 24.96 1.78
C GLY A 6 8.86 24.29 1.46
N ARG A 7 9.43 23.60 2.43
CA ARG A 7 10.58 22.73 2.21
C ARG A 7 10.20 21.73 1.11
N ASN A 8 11.08 21.54 0.14
CA ASN A 8 10.87 20.51 -0.88
C ASN A 8 11.20 19.15 -0.27
N TYR A 9 10.18 18.32 -0.04
CA TYR A 9 10.31 16.97 0.48
C TYR A 9 10.34 15.90 -0.61
N GLN A 10 10.33 16.29 -1.89
CA GLN A 10 10.44 15.34 -2.98
C GLN A 10 11.88 14.83 -3.10
N ILE A 11 12.05 13.51 -3.10
CA ILE A 11 13.35 12.84 -3.21
C ILE A 11 13.55 12.42 -4.65
N LYS A 12 14.75 12.69 -5.19
CA LYS A 12 15.18 12.13 -6.47
C LYS A 12 15.73 10.73 -6.23
N HIS A 13 15.11 9.73 -6.83
CA HIS A 13 15.54 8.35 -6.73
C HIS A 13 16.47 7.97 -7.89
N GLU A 14 17.42 7.06 -7.64
CA GLU A 14 18.33 6.54 -8.67
C GLU A 14 17.59 5.65 -9.69
N VAL A 15 16.60 4.88 -9.22
CA VAL A 15 15.76 4.02 -10.06
C VAL A 15 14.43 4.71 -10.30
N GLU A 16 14.12 5.02 -11.54
CA GLU A 16 12.80 5.53 -11.92
C GLU A 16 11.80 4.37 -12.07
N VAL A 17 10.59 4.56 -11.55
CA VAL A 17 9.48 3.64 -11.73
C VAL A 17 8.43 4.32 -12.60
N PRO A 18 8.27 3.89 -13.87
CA PRO A 18 7.28 4.47 -14.76
C PRO A 18 5.85 4.32 -14.22
N ALA A 19 4.98 5.30 -14.51
CA ALA A 19 3.57 5.25 -14.12
C ALA A 19 2.85 3.99 -14.63
N SER A 20 3.27 3.47 -15.79
CA SER A 20 2.74 2.21 -16.34
C SER A 20 3.06 0.99 -15.46
N VAL A 21 4.21 0.97 -14.79
CA VAL A 21 4.56 -0.10 -13.83
C VAL A 21 3.69 0.00 -12.59
N ILE A 22 3.46 1.22 -12.07
CA ILE A 22 2.57 1.44 -10.92
C ILE A 22 1.14 0.97 -11.25
N GLU A 23 0.63 1.28 -12.44
CA GLU A 23 -0.72 0.86 -12.85
C GLU A 23 -0.82 -0.66 -13.01
N ARG A 24 0.21 -1.33 -13.50
CA ARG A 24 0.28 -2.79 -13.56
C ARG A 24 0.29 -3.40 -12.15
N LEU A 25 1.13 -2.88 -11.25
CA LEU A 25 1.21 -3.33 -9.86
C LEU A 25 -0.11 -3.16 -9.11
N LYS A 26 -0.87 -2.11 -9.40
CA LYS A 26 -2.20 -1.88 -8.82
C LYS A 26 -3.19 -3.01 -9.10
N ASN A 27 -3.00 -3.74 -10.20
CA ASN A 27 -3.83 -4.87 -10.58
C ASN A 27 -3.31 -6.22 -10.05
N CYS A 28 -2.15 -6.23 -9.38
CA CYS A 28 -1.56 -7.42 -8.79
C CYS A 28 -2.19 -7.73 -7.42
N SER A 29 -2.39 -9.01 -7.11
CA SER A 29 -2.84 -9.42 -5.78
C SER A 29 -1.71 -9.36 -4.75
N SER A 30 -2.03 -8.96 -3.50
CA SER A 30 -1.10 -9.02 -2.37
C SER A 30 -0.53 -10.43 -2.17
N GLY A 31 -1.33 -11.47 -2.37
CA GLY A 31 -0.90 -12.88 -2.27
C GLY A 31 0.18 -13.25 -3.30
N SER A 32 0.04 -12.80 -4.54
CA SER A 32 1.04 -13.03 -5.58
C SER A 32 2.31 -12.22 -5.32
N LEU A 33 2.18 -10.94 -4.96
CA LEU A 33 3.31 -10.07 -4.64
C LEU A 33 4.16 -10.62 -3.50
N THR A 34 3.55 -10.99 -2.37
CA THR A 34 4.26 -11.52 -1.22
C THR A 34 4.95 -12.85 -1.54
N THR A 35 4.32 -13.70 -2.36
CA THR A 35 4.93 -14.97 -2.79
C THR A 35 6.16 -14.74 -3.67
N GLU A 36 6.09 -13.83 -4.63
CA GLU A 36 7.24 -13.55 -5.51
C GLU A 36 8.38 -12.82 -4.76
N LEU A 37 8.05 -11.91 -3.83
CA LEU A 37 9.04 -11.30 -2.94
C LEU A 37 9.70 -12.34 -2.03
N PHE A 38 8.92 -13.29 -1.47
CA PHE A 38 9.46 -14.39 -0.67
C PHE A 38 10.48 -15.23 -1.44
N LYS A 39 10.20 -15.58 -2.69
CA LYS A 39 11.15 -16.31 -3.57
C LYS A 39 12.46 -15.55 -3.79
N LYS A 40 12.43 -14.21 -3.69
CA LYS A 40 13.61 -13.35 -3.73
C LYS A 40 14.31 -13.17 -2.39
N GLY A 41 13.84 -13.86 -1.34
CA GLY A 41 14.41 -13.78 0.01
C GLY A 41 13.83 -12.67 0.89
N LEU A 42 12.84 -11.91 0.41
CA LEU A 42 12.18 -10.84 1.16
C LEU A 42 10.97 -11.41 1.92
N ARG A 43 11.06 -11.45 3.25
CA ARG A 43 10.06 -12.09 4.12
C ARG A 43 9.17 -11.11 4.85
N GLN A 44 9.66 -9.90 5.13
CA GLN A 44 8.95 -8.86 5.86
C GLN A 44 8.58 -7.73 4.90
N CYS A 45 7.53 -7.96 4.12
CA CYS A 45 7.07 -7.02 3.10
C CYS A 45 5.55 -6.79 3.12
N PHE A 46 4.83 -7.38 4.09
CA PHE A 46 3.38 -7.22 4.23
C PHE A 46 3.05 -6.54 5.57
N LEU A 47 2.25 -5.47 5.52
CA LEU A 47 1.85 -4.67 6.69
C LEU A 47 0.71 -5.39 7.44
N VAL A 48 1.09 -6.27 8.35
CA VAL A 48 0.12 -7.10 9.10
C VAL A 48 -0.74 -6.26 10.03
N GLY A 49 -2.03 -6.56 10.08
CA GLY A 49 -2.98 -5.95 11.02
C GLY A 49 -3.63 -4.65 10.53
N LEU A 50 -3.20 -4.11 9.39
CA LEU A 50 -3.83 -2.94 8.81
C LEU A 50 -5.04 -3.34 7.96
N LYS A 51 -6.13 -2.58 8.09
CA LYS A 51 -7.39 -2.82 7.38
C LYS A 51 -7.81 -1.56 6.63
N PRO A 52 -8.49 -1.69 5.48
CA PRO A 52 -9.08 -0.55 4.82
C PRO A 52 -10.21 0.04 5.68
N MET A 53 -10.16 1.34 5.91
CA MET A 53 -11.23 2.10 6.58
C MET A 53 -12.44 2.29 5.65
N ASN A 54 -12.23 2.11 4.35
CA ASN A 54 -13.24 2.14 3.31
C ASN A 54 -13.03 0.94 2.37
N SER A 55 -13.85 -0.09 2.52
CA SER A 55 -13.75 -1.32 1.71
C SER A 55 -14.01 -1.09 0.21
N ASN A 56 -14.76 -0.05 -0.16
CA ASN A 56 -15.05 0.29 -1.55
C ASN A 56 -13.89 1.00 -2.25
N ALA A 57 -12.88 1.44 -1.52
CA ALA A 57 -11.70 2.12 -2.02
C ALA A 57 -10.41 1.49 -1.46
N ALA A 58 -10.32 0.15 -1.50
CA ALA A 58 -9.18 -0.57 -0.95
C ALA A 58 -7.99 -0.67 -1.93
N ILE A 59 -8.23 -0.61 -3.26
CA ILE A 59 -7.20 -0.88 -4.26
C ILE A 59 -6.39 0.38 -4.57
N PHE A 60 -5.07 0.29 -4.39
CA PHE A 60 -4.13 1.33 -4.78
C PHE A 60 -2.74 0.77 -5.08
N ALA A 61 -1.94 1.54 -5.81
CA ALA A 61 -0.48 1.41 -5.86
C ALA A 61 0.13 2.81 -5.91
N GLY A 62 1.30 3.00 -5.28
CA GLY A 62 1.97 4.29 -5.28
C GLY A 62 3.28 4.31 -4.52
N GLU A 63 4.04 5.38 -4.71
CA GLU A 63 5.33 5.60 -4.07
C GLU A 63 5.17 6.10 -2.64
N ALA A 64 5.95 5.54 -1.71
CA ALA A 64 5.95 5.93 -0.30
C ALA A 64 6.45 7.36 -0.10
N PHE A 65 5.61 8.20 0.49
CA PHE A 65 5.98 9.42 1.17
C PHE A 65 5.93 9.15 2.67
N THR A 66 7.07 9.03 3.34
CA THR A 66 7.12 8.56 4.72
C THR A 66 7.02 9.68 5.75
N LEU A 67 6.33 9.41 6.86
CA LEU A 67 6.19 10.29 8.01
C LEU A 67 6.45 9.49 9.29
N ARG A 68 7.39 9.96 10.11
CA ARG A 68 7.75 9.33 11.38
C ARG A 68 7.18 10.08 12.58
N MET A 69 6.53 9.35 13.47
CA MET A 69 6.08 9.87 14.77
C MET A 69 6.95 9.34 15.92
N ILE A 70 7.08 10.16 16.94
CA ILE A 70 7.64 9.82 18.24
C ILE A 70 6.60 10.04 19.33
N PRO A 71 6.78 9.57 20.58
CA PRO A 71 5.92 9.93 21.69
C PRO A 71 5.81 11.47 21.84
N ALA A 72 4.60 11.96 22.07
CA ALA A 72 4.40 13.35 22.45
C ALA A 72 5.03 13.60 23.82
N ARG A 73 5.52 14.81 24.02
CA ARG A 73 6.10 15.27 25.29
C ARG A 73 5.36 16.51 25.74
N GLU A 74 4.66 16.42 26.85
CA GLU A 74 3.65 17.37 27.29
C GLU A 74 4.19 18.79 27.56
N ASP A 75 5.48 18.91 27.87
CA ASP A 75 6.15 20.20 28.03
C ASP A 75 6.52 20.89 26.71
N LEU A 76 6.58 20.14 25.59
CA LEU A 76 6.93 20.65 24.26
C LEU A 76 5.74 20.64 23.31
N ASP A 77 4.85 19.65 23.42
CA ASP A 77 3.76 19.38 22.48
C ASP A 77 2.43 19.92 22.99
N THR A 78 2.41 21.20 23.34
CA THR A 78 1.21 21.87 23.87
C THR A 78 0.23 22.22 22.75
N ILE A 79 -1.05 22.46 23.13
CA ILE A 79 -2.07 22.95 22.19
C ILE A 79 -1.62 24.27 21.53
N GLU A 80 -0.83 25.07 22.23
CA GLU A 80 -0.32 26.35 21.72
C GLU A 80 0.61 26.15 20.51
N THR A 81 1.36 25.03 20.47
CA THR A 81 2.24 24.70 19.33
C THR A 81 1.47 24.40 18.05
N LEU A 82 0.15 24.22 18.13
CA LEU A 82 -0.71 23.89 17.00
C LEU A 82 -1.48 25.08 16.47
N LYS A 83 -1.41 26.22 17.14
CA LYS A 83 -2.03 27.46 16.70
C LYS A 83 -1.24 28.09 15.57
N PRO A 84 -1.79 29.14 15.01
CA PRO A 84 -2.41 29.21 13.71
C PRO A 84 -1.39 29.13 12.57
N TYR A 85 -1.91 28.96 11.37
CA TYR A 85 -1.10 29.04 10.13
C TYR A 85 -0.46 30.44 9.93
N PRO A 86 0.81 30.52 9.49
CA PRO A 86 1.72 29.40 9.21
C PRO A 86 2.33 28.82 10.48
N ASN A 87 2.23 27.51 10.69
CA ASN A 87 2.84 26.84 11.80
C ASN A 87 3.99 25.91 11.31
N PRO A 88 5.26 26.38 11.38
CA PRO A 88 6.41 25.62 10.90
C PRO A 88 6.68 24.32 11.71
N HIS A 89 5.94 24.11 12.79
CA HIS A 89 6.07 22.91 13.63
C HIS A 89 5.04 21.83 13.28
N ASN A 90 4.08 22.11 12.39
CA ASN A 90 3.09 21.11 11.98
C ASN A 90 3.54 20.33 10.75
N LEU A 91 4.55 19.47 10.92
CA LEU A 91 5.08 18.62 9.87
C LEU A 91 4.01 17.69 9.24
N GLN A 92 2.92 17.40 9.94
CA GLN A 92 1.84 16.62 9.36
C GLN A 92 1.12 17.38 8.23
N TRP A 93 0.89 18.68 8.40
CA TRP A 93 0.34 19.51 7.34
C TRP A 93 1.35 19.69 6.20
N GLU A 94 2.62 19.84 6.53
CA GLU A 94 3.69 19.86 5.53
C GLU A 94 3.67 18.59 4.67
N ALA A 95 3.51 17.41 5.28
CA ALA A 95 3.40 16.16 4.53
C ALA A 95 2.21 16.17 3.56
N VAL A 96 1.02 16.59 4.04
CA VAL A 96 -0.20 16.64 3.23
C VAL A 96 -0.11 17.65 2.10
N GLU A 97 0.51 18.83 2.35
CA GLU A 97 0.66 19.88 1.33
C GLU A 97 1.82 19.63 0.36
N ASN A 98 2.77 18.75 0.69
CA ASN A 98 3.89 18.40 -0.19
C ASN A 98 3.76 17.04 -0.86
N ILE A 99 2.80 16.20 -0.46
CA ILE A 99 2.60 14.90 -1.12
C ILE A 99 2.32 15.09 -2.61
N GLY A 100 3.01 14.31 -3.44
CA GLY A 100 2.88 14.32 -4.89
C GLY A 100 1.71 13.48 -5.39
N LYS A 101 1.35 13.70 -6.65
CA LYS A 101 0.37 12.88 -7.35
C LYS A 101 0.85 11.41 -7.40
N GLY A 102 -0.04 10.47 -7.06
CA GLY A 102 0.27 9.04 -7.05
C GLY A 102 1.10 8.56 -5.87
N GLN A 103 1.52 9.44 -4.94
CA GLN A 103 2.23 9.03 -3.73
C GLN A 103 1.27 8.54 -2.64
N VAL A 104 1.79 7.69 -1.77
CA VAL A 104 1.12 7.14 -0.59
C VAL A 104 1.75 7.73 0.66
N LEU A 105 0.98 8.42 1.49
CA LEU A 105 1.47 8.85 2.81
C LEU A 105 1.53 7.63 3.74
N VAL A 106 2.73 7.24 4.15
CA VAL A 106 2.95 6.14 5.10
C VAL A 106 3.39 6.71 6.43
N ILE A 107 2.58 6.48 7.45
CA ILE A 107 2.77 7.05 8.79
C ILE A 107 3.20 5.95 9.75
N ASP A 108 4.41 6.07 10.27
CA ASP A 108 4.89 5.33 11.43
C ASP A 108 4.35 5.97 12.70
N SER A 109 3.31 5.37 13.28
CA SER A 109 2.75 5.74 14.57
C SER A 109 3.28 4.86 15.72
N ARG A 110 4.41 4.19 15.50
CA ARG A 110 5.04 3.28 16.45
C ARG A 110 4.18 2.09 16.83
N ASN A 111 3.30 1.66 15.90
CA ASN A 111 2.31 0.61 16.16
C ASN A 111 1.43 0.90 17.39
N ASP A 112 1.15 2.17 17.68
CA ASP A 112 0.37 2.64 18.85
C ASP A 112 -1.00 3.17 18.40
N PRO A 113 -2.09 2.41 18.60
CA PRO A 113 -3.41 2.77 18.11
C PRO A 113 -4.21 3.68 19.06
N ARG A 114 -3.66 4.09 20.23
CA ARG A 114 -4.39 4.84 21.26
C ARG A 114 -4.88 6.21 20.80
N ALA A 115 -4.22 6.81 19.80
CA ALA A 115 -4.65 8.06 19.21
C ALA A 115 -4.66 7.98 17.68
N ALA A 116 -5.52 8.78 17.07
CA ALA A 116 -5.63 8.84 15.63
C ALA A 116 -4.40 9.50 15.01
N SER A 117 -3.77 8.84 14.03
CA SER A 117 -2.72 9.42 13.19
C SER A 117 -3.28 10.54 12.32
N ALA A 118 -4.52 10.40 11.86
CA ALA A 118 -5.23 11.38 11.03
C ALA A 118 -6.74 11.29 11.24
N GLY A 119 -7.45 12.40 10.99
CA GLY A 119 -8.90 12.43 10.78
C GLY A 119 -9.23 12.62 9.30
N ALA A 120 -10.52 12.66 8.95
CA ALA A 120 -11.00 12.69 7.56
C ALA A 120 -10.53 13.89 6.72
N MET A 121 -10.20 15.03 7.35
CA MET A 121 -9.76 16.24 6.63
C MET A 121 -8.46 16.05 5.86
N LEU A 122 -7.50 15.31 6.41
CA LEU A 122 -6.20 15.09 5.78
C LEU A 122 -6.32 14.22 4.52
N PRO A 123 -6.93 13.01 4.56
CA PRO A 123 -7.18 12.23 3.36
C PRO A 123 -8.05 12.95 2.33
N THR A 124 -9.02 13.78 2.76
CA THR A 124 -9.80 14.61 1.82
C THR A 124 -8.89 15.57 1.05
N ARG A 125 -7.99 16.27 1.72
CA ARG A 125 -7.03 17.17 1.06
C ARG A 125 -6.06 16.39 0.16
N MET A 126 -5.57 15.24 0.61
CA MET A 126 -4.68 14.37 -0.16
C MET A 126 -5.35 13.86 -1.45
N LYS A 127 -6.61 13.44 -1.39
CA LYS A 127 -7.42 13.09 -2.57
C LYS A 127 -7.44 14.21 -3.59
N MET A 128 -7.66 15.45 -3.15
CA MET A 128 -7.67 16.65 -4.03
C MET A 128 -6.30 16.93 -4.65
N ARG A 129 -5.21 16.54 -3.99
CA ARG A 129 -3.86 16.67 -4.53
C ARG A 129 -3.49 15.51 -5.47
N GLY A 130 -4.34 14.49 -5.58
CA GLY A 130 -4.11 13.31 -6.42
C GLY A 130 -3.17 12.28 -5.79
N ALA A 131 -3.00 12.29 -4.48
CA ALA A 131 -2.31 11.20 -3.78
C ALA A 131 -3.06 9.88 -3.98
N ALA A 132 -2.35 8.74 -3.86
CA ALA A 132 -2.91 7.41 -4.08
C ALA A 132 -3.60 6.85 -2.83
N ALA A 133 -3.04 7.04 -1.64
CA ALA A 133 -3.55 6.49 -0.39
C ALA A 133 -2.94 7.16 0.84
N ILE A 134 -3.52 6.85 2.01
CA ILE A 134 -2.91 7.08 3.33
C ILE A 134 -2.86 5.77 4.11
N VAL A 135 -1.72 5.49 4.72
CA VAL A 135 -1.46 4.25 5.48
C VAL A 135 -0.86 4.62 6.84
N THR A 136 -1.33 4.00 7.91
CA THR A 136 -0.74 4.15 9.25
C THR A 136 -0.79 2.84 10.02
N ASP A 137 0.25 2.57 10.80
CA ASP A 137 0.23 1.50 11.81
C ASP A 137 -0.37 1.97 13.15
N GLY A 138 -1.02 3.13 13.15
CA GLY A 138 -1.88 3.64 14.22
C GLY A 138 -3.35 3.55 13.85
N SER A 139 -4.11 4.54 14.29
CA SER A 139 -5.56 4.64 14.13
C SER A 139 -5.98 5.85 13.30
N PHE A 140 -7.23 5.86 12.88
CA PHE A 140 -7.91 7.04 12.35
C PHE A 140 -9.00 7.52 13.30
N ARG A 141 -9.47 8.75 13.10
CA ARG A 141 -10.74 9.23 13.64
C ARG A 141 -11.68 9.62 12.49
N ASP A 142 -12.90 10.01 12.82
CA ASP A 142 -13.93 10.40 11.85
C ASP A 142 -14.28 9.23 10.89
N GLY A 143 -14.43 8.01 11.46
CA GLY A 143 -14.58 6.78 10.68
C GLY A 143 -15.78 6.76 9.74
N GLN A 144 -16.89 7.45 10.09
CA GLN A 144 -18.07 7.53 9.22
C GLN A 144 -17.79 8.38 7.96
N GLU A 145 -17.02 9.44 8.10
CA GLU A 145 -16.59 10.30 6.99
C GLU A 145 -15.56 9.58 6.12
N LEU A 146 -14.62 8.88 6.74
CA LEU A 146 -13.64 8.05 6.02
C LEU A 146 -14.28 6.93 5.22
N ALA A 147 -15.31 6.27 5.78
CA ALA A 147 -16.04 5.21 5.08
C ALA A 147 -16.75 5.70 3.81
N LYS A 148 -17.11 6.98 3.75
CA LYS A 148 -17.74 7.62 2.58
C LYS A 148 -16.73 8.21 1.59
N LEU A 149 -15.50 8.39 2.04
CA LEU A 149 -14.46 9.00 1.21
C LEU A 149 -13.91 7.95 0.23
N GLU A 150 -14.17 8.13 -1.06
CA GLU A 150 -13.57 7.29 -2.11
C GLU A 150 -12.07 7.58 -2.24
N PHE A 151 -11.32 7.18 -1.21
CA PHE A 151 -9.88 7.34 -1.10
C PHE A 151 -9.32 6.25 -0.18
N PRO A 152 -8.33 5.46 -0.60
CA PRO A 152 -7.76 4.39 0.19
C PRO A 152 -7.13 4.92 1.49
N ALA A 153 -7.61 4.41 2.62
CA ALA A 153 -7.09 4.71 3.95
C ALA A 153 -6.97 3.41 4.74
N TYR A 154 -5.75 3.09 5.21
CA TYR A 154 -5.46 1.85 5.93
C TYR A 154 -4.88 2.13 7.30
N GLY A 155 -5.43 1.50 8.32
CA GLY A 155 -4.99 1.62 9.71
C GLY A 155 -5.45 0.45 10.56
N GLN A 156 -5.14 0.47 11.85
CA GLN A 156 -5.55 -0.61 12.76
C GLN A 156 -7.04 -0.51 13.14
N MET A 157 -7.51 0.70 13.49
CA MET A 157 -8.87 0.92 13.98
C MET A 157 -9.28 2.39 13.90
N VAL A 158 -10.50 2.67 14.37
CA VAL A 158 -11.01 4.04 14.56
C VAL A 158 -11.03 4.35 16.05
N VAL A 159 -10.50 5.54 16.43
CA VAL A 159 -10.49 6.07 17.80
C VAL A 159 -10.88 7.55 17.79
N ALA A 160 -11.39 8.07 18.90
CA ALA A 160 -11.79 9.48 19.00
C ALA A 160 -10.62 10.41 19.39
N SER A 161 -9.58 9.87 20.06
CA SER A 161 -8.46 10.65 20.58
C SER A 161 -7.66 11.30 19.45
N THR A 162 -7.33 12.58 19.62
CA THR A 162 -6.47 13.29 18.65
C THR A 162 -5.02 12.82 18.76
N ARG A 163 -4.29 12.89 17.64
CA ARG A 163 -2.85 12.62 17.55
C ARG A 163 -2.03 13.21 18.70
N LEU A 164 -2.34 14.45 19.06
CA LEU A 164 -1.59 15.23 20.03
C LEU A 164 -1.52 14.63 21.43
N SER A 165 -2.45 13.72 21.74
CA SER A 165 -2.45 13.04 23.05
C SER A 165 -1.26 12.10 23.23
N TYR A 166 -0.71 11.54 22.12
CA TYR A 166 0.32 10.50 22.21
C TYR A 166 1.42 10.60 21.14
N HIS A 167 1.21 11.37 20.07
CA HIS A 167 2.10 11.36 18.92
C HIS A 167 2.55 12.75 18.51
N ARG A 168 3.86 12.90 18.33
CA ARG A 168 4.49 14.05 17.68
C ARG A 168 5.11 13.61 16.36
N VAL A 169 4.88 14.35 15.28
CA VAL A 169 5.62 14.15 14.04
C VAL A 169 7.03 14.67 14.20
N ALA A 170 8.00 13.81 13.98
CA ALA A 170 9.43 14.11 14.15
C ALA A 170 10.11 14.38 12.80
N ASP A 171 9.80 13.56 11.77
CA ASP A 171 10.48 13.61 10.49
C ASP A 171 9.56 13.30 9.33
N LEU A 172 9.95 13.79 8.15
CA LEU A 172 9.38 13.43 6.85
C LEU A 172 10.47 12.85 5.96
N GLN A 173 10.08 11.92 5.08
CA GLN A 173 10.95 11.35 4.05
C GLN A 173 12.24 10.75 4.61
N VAL A 174 12.11 10.00 5.68
CA VAL A 174 13.16 9.16 6.28
C VAL A 174 12.69 7.70 6.29
N PRO A 175 13.59 6.71 6.39
CA PRO A 175 13.21 5.32 6.63
C PRO A 175 12.40 5.19 7.92
N ILE A 176 11.34 4.41 7.87
CA ILE A 176 10.40 4.20 8.98
C ILE A 176 10.13 2.70 9.19
N ALA A 177 9.49 2.38 10.34
CA ALA A 177 8.90 1.07 10.58
C ALA A 177 7.38 1.21 10.61
N CYS A 178 6.67 0.62 9.65
CA CYS A 178 5.21 0.61 9.65
C CYS A 178 4.71 -0.83 9.80
N ALA A 179 3.90 -1.11 10.81
CA ALA A 179 3.41 -2.46 11.13
C ALA A 179 4.52 -3.55 11.12
N GLY A 180 5.71 -3.21 11.63
CA GLY A 180 6.85 -4.12 11.71
C GLY A 180 7.65 -4.30 10.41
N VAL A 181 7.30 -3.57 9.34
CA VAL A 181 8.00 -3.59 8.05
C VAL A 181 8.79 -2.30 7.86
N ALA A 182 10.04 -2.43 7.42
CA ALA A 182 10.85 -1.28 7.01
C ALA A 182 10.29 -0.70 5.69
N VAL A 183 9.98 0.60 5.70
CA VAL A 183 9.52 1.34 4.52
C VAL A 183 10.47 2.49 4.27
N TYR A 184 11.04 2.51 3.09
CA TYR A 184 11.93 3.59 2.66
C TYR A 184 11.15 4.58 1.78
N PRO A 185 11.50 5.88 1.81
CA PRO A 185 10.95 6.84 0.86
C PRO A 185 11.11 6.34 -0.58
N GLY A 186 10.01 6.32 -1.33
CA GLY A 186 10.00 5.85 -2.72
C GLY A 186 9.81 4.36 -2.93
N ASP A 187 9.74 3.51 -1.88
CA ASP A 187 9.25 2.15 -2.02
C ASP A 187 7.84 2.13 -2.61
N ILE A 188 7.48 1.07 -3.32
CA ILE A 188 6.14 0.97 -3.89
C ILE A 188 5.24 0.20 -2.94
N LEU A 189 4.14 0.83 -2.54
CA LEU A 189 3.09 0.18 -1.78
C LEU A 189 1.96 -0.23 -2.71
N VAL A 190 1.52 -1.47 -2.56
CA VAL A 190 0.33 -2.01 -3.26
C VAL A 190 -0.65 -2.51 -2.21
N GLY A 191 -1.87 -2.01 -2.27
CA GLY A 191 -2.95 -2.37 -1.34
C GLY A 191 -4.14 -2.97 -2.04
N ASP A 192 -4.75 -3.96 -1.40
CA ASP A 192 -6.00 -4.61 -1.80
C ASP A 192 -6.85 -4.98 -0.57
N GLY A 193 -7.88 -5.81 -0.73
CA GLY A 193 -8.76 -6.25 0.37
C GLY A 193 -8.04 -7.02 1.49
N ASP A 194 -6.90 -7.66 1.22
CA ASP A 194 -6.14 -8.42 2.20
C ASP A 194 -5.24 -7.52 3.06
N GLY A 195 -4.70 -6.46 2.48
CA GLY A 195 -3.83 -5.51 3.16
C GLY A 195 -2.85 -4.82 2.22
N ILE A 196 -1.62 -4.60 2.67
CA ILE A 196 -0.64 -3.80 1.93
C ILE A 196 0.69 -4.53 1.83
N THR A 197 1.22 -4.62 0.62
CA THR A 197 2.56 -5.13 0.33
C THR A 197 3.50 -3.97 0.03
N VAL A 198 4.69 -4.00 0.62
CA VAL A 198 5.79 -3.05 0.38
C VAL A 198 6.79 -3.69 -0.56
N ILE A 199 7.07 -3.04 -1.68
CA ILE A 199 8.00 -3.51 -2.72
C ILE A 199 9.18 -2.54 -2.76
N PRO A 200 10.43 -3.01 -2.52
CA PRO A 200 11.60 -2.19 -2.76
C PRO A 200 11.59 -1.61 -4.18
N ARG A 201 11.82 -0.31 -4.29
CA ARG A 201 11.68 0.44 -5.55
C ARG A 201 12.37 -0.22 -6.75
N HIS A 202 13.57 -0.75 -6.55
CA HIS A 202 14.35 -1.39 -7.61
C HIS A 202 13.76 -2.70 -8.13
N LEU A 203 12.84 -3.32 -7.40
CA LEU A 203 12.15 -4.55 -7.82
C LEU A 203 10.79 -4.29 -8.47
N ALA A 204 10.30 -3.05 -8.50
CA ALA A 204 8.93 -2.75 -8.91
C ALA A 204 8.56 -3.29 -10.31
N ALA A 205 9.40 -3.06 -11.30
CA ALA A 205 9.15 -3.52 -12.67
C ALA A 205 9.15 -5.05 -12.77
N GLU A 206 10.13 -5.70 -12.13
CA GLU A 206 10.21 -7.15 -12.11
C GLU A 206 9.02 -7.78 -11.37
N MET A 207 8.58 -7.18 -10.26
CA MET A 207 7.40 -7.66 -9.52
C MET A 207 6.13 -7.55 -10.36
N ALA A 208 5.94 -6.49 -11.12
CA ALA A 208 4.81 -6.37 -12.03
C ALA A 208 4.79 -7.52 -13.05
N ASP A 209 5.92 -7.84 -13.67
CA ASP A 209 6.03 -8.93 -14.65
C ASP A 209 5.76 -10.31 -14.03
N LEU A 210 6.30 -10.55 -12.84
CA LEU A 210 6.14 -11.84 -12.15
C LEU A 210 4.71 -12.04 -11.65
N CYS A 211 4.10 -10.99 -11.10
CA CYS A 211 2.73 -11.05 -10.59
C CYS A 211 1.71 -11.28 -11.71
N GLU A 212 1.79 -10.55 -12.80
CA GLU A 212 0.86 -10.73 -13.92
C GLU A 212 0.87 -12.18 -14.42
N ARG A 213 2.08 -12.75 -14.61
CA ARG A 213 2.21 -14.16 -15.02
C ARG A 213 1.63 -15.12 -13.97
N ARG A 214 1.84 -14.83 -12.70
CA ARG A 214 1.31 -15.65 -11.62
C ARG A 214 -0.20 -15.57 -11.55
N ASP A 215 -0.78 -14.38 -11.59
CA ASP A 215 -2.23 -14.18 -11.51
C ASP A 215 -2.97 -14.83 -12.68
N GLU A 216 -2.38 -14.80 -13.87
CA GLU A 216 -2.94 -15.55 -15.03
C GLU A 216 -2.94 -17.08 -14.79
N LEU A 217 -1.83 -17.61 -14.28
CA LEU A 217 -1.74 -19.03 -13.95
C LEU A 217 -2.72 -19.41 -12.83
N GLU A 218 -2.81 -18.61 -11.79
CA GLU A 218 -3.74 -18.83 -10.65
C GLU A 218 -5.20 -18.83 -11.11
N LYS A 219 -5.58 -17.95 -12.05
CA LYS A 219 -6.92 -17.97 -12.68
C LYS A 219 -7.19 -19.29 -13.40
N TYR A 220 -6.25 -19.75 -14.20
CA TYR A 220 -6.36 -21.03 -14.90
C TYR A 220 -6.52 -22.20 -13.93
N LEU A 221 -5.69 -22.27 -12.88
CA LEU A 221 -5.78 -23.30 -11.86
C LEU A 221 -7.12 -23.26 -11.12
N SER A 222 -7.61 -22.06 -10.82
CA SER A 222 -8.92 -21.85 -10.18
C SER A 222 -10.08 -22.39 -11.04
N TYR A 223 -10.04 -22.20 -12.36
CA TYR A 223 -11.06 -22.78 -13.27
C TYR A 223 -11.04 -24.30 -13.24
N ARG A 224 -9.86 -24.93 -13.22
CA ARG A 224 -9.73 -26.40 -13.15
C ARG A 224 -10.26 -26.96 -11.84
N VAL A 225 -9.84 -26.38 -10.72
CA VAL A 225 -10.29 -26.79 -9.39
C VAL A 225 -11.79 -26.54 -9.22
N GLY A 226 -12.29 -25.37 -9.69
CA GLY A 226 -13.71 -25.02 -9.66
C GLY A 226 -14.58 -25.97 -10.51
N ALA A 227 -14.03 -26.60 -11.54
CA ALA A 227 -14.69 -27.64 -12.34
C ALA A 227 -14.62 -29.03 -11.70
N GLY A 228 -14.06 -29.19 -10.49
CA GLY A 228 -14.02 -30.43 -9.74
C GLY A 228 -12.72 -31.24 -9.89
N GLU A 229 -11.68 -30.70 -10.54
CA GLU A 229 -10.40 -31.39 -10.58
C GLU A 229 -9.75 -31.39 -9.18
N PRO A 230 -9.10 -32.51 -8.76
CA PRO A 230 -8.44 -32.58 -7.48
C PRO A 230 -7.22 -31.67 -7.42
N LEU A 231 -6.83 -31.23 -6.22
CA LEU A 231 -5.61 -30.41 -6.06
C LEU A 231 -4.35 -31.15 -6.51
N TYR A 232 -4.29 -32.47 -6.29
CA TYR A 232 -3.13 -33.29 -6.67
C TYR A 232 -2.89 -33.25 -8.19
N GLY A 233 -1.71 -32.75 -8.57
CA GLY A 233 -1.33 -32.57 -9.97
C GLY A 233 -1.82 -31.29 -10.62
N VAL A 234 -2.67 -30.50 -9.94
CA VAL A 234 -3.14 -29.19 -10.39
C VAL A 234 -2.48 -28.09 -9.56
N TYR A 235 -2.48 -28.22 -8.22
CA TYR A 235 -1.91 -27.22 -7.30
C TYR A 235 -1.09 -27.89 -6.19
N PRO A 236 0.19 -27.51 -6.02
CA PRO A 236 0.96 -26.59 -6.86
C PRO A 236 1.12 -27.13 -8.29
N PRO A 237 1.23 -26.22 -9.31
CA PRO A 237 1.29 -26.63 -10.70
C PRO A 237 2.54 -27.43 -11.03
N THR A 238 2.36 -28.60 -11.65
CA THR A 238 3.43 -29.42 -12.21
C THR A 238 3.88 -28.90 -13.57
N ASP A 239 4.93 -29.48 -14.16
CA ASP A 239 5.34 -29.13 -15.52
C ASP A 239 4.25 -29.47 -16.55
N ALA A 240 3.54 -30.58 -16.35
CA ALA A 240 2.39 -30.91 -17.19
C ALA A 240 1.26 -29.89 -17.07
N THR A 241 0.96 -29.44 -15.85
CA THR A 241 -0.03 -28.37 -15.62
C THR A 241 0.36 -27.06 -16.25
N ARG A 242 1.64 -26.72 -16.26
CA ARG A 242 2.16 -25.51 -16.94
C ARG A 242 2.10 -25.63 -18.45
N ALA A 243 2.35 -26.81 -19.01
CA ALA A 243 2.17 -27.08 -20.43
C ALA A 243 0.70 -26.97 -20.85
N ASP A 244 -0.22 -27.54 -20.06
CA ASP A 244 -1.66 -27.41 -20.24
C ASP A 244 -2.09 -25.93 -20.21
N PHE A 245 -1.56 -25.15 -19.27
CA PHE A 245 -1.80 -23.69 -19.20
C PHE A 245 -1.35 -22.95 -20.46
N ALA A 246 -0.18 -23.29 -20.98
CA ALA A 246 0.32 -22.69 -22.22
C ALA A 246 -0.58 -23.03 -23.41
N ALA A 247 -1.03 -24.29 -23.53
CA ALA A 247 -1.99 -24.73 -24.56
C ALA A 247 -3.33 -24.01 -24.44
N TRP A 248 -3.85 -23.86 -23.21
CA TRP A 248 -5.08 -23.12 -22.95
C TRP A 248 -4.97 -21.64 -23.35
N LYS A 249 -3.85 -20.97 -23.03
CA LYS A 249 -3.60 -19.59 -23.49
C LYS A 249 -3.59 -19.49 -25.00
N ALA A 250 -2.94 -20.42 -25.69
CA ALA A 250 -2.87 -20.44 -27.15
C ALA A 250 -4.26 -20.67 -27.80
N ALA A 251 -5.15 -21.38 -27.11
CA ALA A 251 -6.54 -21.64 -27.57
C ALA A 251 -7.52 -20.48 -27.26
N GLY A 252 -7.06 -19.35 -26.69
CA GLY A 252 -7.87 -18.16 -26.43
C GLY A 252 -8.31 -17.98 -24.99
N ALA A 253 -7.79 -18.78 -24.05
CA ALA A 253 -7.90 -18.59 -22.59
C ALA A 253 -9.35 -18.52 -22.07
N LYS A 254 -10.29 -19.29 -22.64
CA LYS A 254 -11.68 -19.30 -22.17
C LYS A 254 -11.82 -20.12 -20.89
N PRO A 255 -12.51 -19.60 -19.85
CA PRO A 255 -12.67 -20.29 -18.57
C PRO A 255 -13.23 -21.70 -18.68
N GLU A 256 -14.26 -21.88 -19.52
CA GLU A 256 -14.93 -23.17 -19.75
C GLU A 256 -14.03 -24.24 -20.37
N ASP A 257 -13.00 -23.83 -21.10
CA ASP A 257 -12.07 -24.74 -21.77
C ASP A 257 -10.91 -25.19 -20.88
N ALA A 258 -10.67 -24.51 -19.76
CA ALA A 258 -9.51 -24.77 -18.89
C ALA A 258 -9.44 -26.23 -18.38
N PRO A 259 -10.54 -26.92 -18.00
CA PRO A 259 -10.49 -28.32 -17.57
C PRO A 259 -10.23 -29.31 -18.71
N HIS A 260 -10.45 -28.95 -19.95
CA HIS A 260 -10.50 -29.86 -21.09
C HIS A 260 -9.26 -29.80 -21.98
N ILE A 261 -8.64 -28.61 -22.09
CA ILE A 261 -7.44 -28.45 -22.91
C ILE A 261 -6.24 -29.04 -22.20
N ARG A 262 -5.56 -29.93 -22.90
CA ARG A 262 -4.29 -30.55 -22.46
C ARG A 262 -3.22 -30.29 -23.52
N ALA A 263 -1.98 -30.14 -23.09
CA ALA A 263 -0.86 -30.11 -24.00
C ALA A 263 -0.72 -31.48 -24.69
N GLU A 264 -0.40 -31.46 -25.98
CA GLU A 264 0.01 -32.69 -26.65
C GLU A 264 1.26 -33.26 -25.99
N LYS A 265 1.27 -34.60 -25.76
CA LYS A 265 2.39 -35.30 -25.13
C LYS A 265 3.54 -35.49 -26.07
#